data_ee8f1611892aef7ac56bc3ad54db35f2
#
_entry.id   ee8f1611892aef7ac56bc3ad54db35f2
#
_cell.length_a   1.000
_cell.length_b   1.000
_cell.length_c   1.000
_cell.angle_alpha   90.00
_cell.angle_beta   90.00
_cell.angle_gamma   90.00
#
_symmetry.space_group_name_H-M   'P 1'
#
loop_
_entity.id
_entity.type
_entity.pdbx_description
1 polymer ?
#
loop_
_entity_poly.entity_id
_entity_poly.type
_entity_poly.pdbx_seq_one_letter_code
_entity_poly.pdbx_strand_id
1 'polypeptide(L)'
;MSNYDQFAAAVKEISGGKNIVLLDDLGLPSVYVPINKLKNSEIISGGSENTHPAFSVDGVEKRRFLYSKYQNIIINGRAYSLSHRDPKTYVNFDQARQACEAKGAGFHLGTLAEWAAVALLTRKMGTMPHGNNNYGGDSAYTYEKGQ
;
A
#
# COMPACT_ATOMS: atom_id res chain seq x y z
N MET A 1 1.35 -22.07 -16.53
CA MET A 1 1.45 -21.30 -15.28
C MET A 1 2.90 -20.85 -15.11
N SER A 2 3.14 -19.57 -15.07
CA SER A 2 4.51 -19.05 -14.88
C SER A 2 5.02 -19.34 -13.46
N ASN A 3 6.34 -19.28 -13.25
CA ASN A 3 6.93 -19.40 -11.89
C ASN A 3 6.36 -18.33 -10.94
N TYR A 4 6.03 -17.16 -11.46
CA TYR A 4 5.44 -16.08 -10.65
C TYR A 4 3.98 -16.36 -10.27
N ASP A 5 3.21 -17.07 -11.08
CA ASP A 5 1.84 -17.48 -10.73
C ASP A 5 1.83 -18.47 -9.56
N GLN A 6 2.76 -19.43 -9.58
CA GLN A 6 2.95 -20.38 -8.48
C GLN A 6 3.39 -19.67 -7.20
N PHE A 7 4.33 -18.74 -7.30
CA PHE A 7 4.76 -17.91 -6.19
C PHE A 7 3.62 -17.07 -5.62
N ALA A 8 2.82 -16.44 -6.47
CA ALA A 8 1.67 -15.65 -6.03
C ALA A 8 0.64 -16.50 -5.29
N ALA A 9 0.35 -17.70 -5.78
CA ALA A 9 -0.55 -18.64 -5.13
C ALA A 9 -0.02 -19.07 -3.75
N ALA A 10 1.26 -19.43 -3.66
CA ALA A 10 1.90 -19.83 -2.41
C ALA A 10 1.91 -18.70 -1.36
N VAL A 11 2.25 -17.47 -1.75
CA VAL A 11 2.23 -16.31 -0.86
C VAL A 11 0.82 -16.05 -0.30
N LYS A 12 -0.20 -16.14 -1.15
CA LYS A 12 -1.59 -15.97 -0.74
C LYS A 12 -2.01 -17.03 0.27
N GLU A 13 -1.70 -18.29 0.00
CA GLU A 13 -2.05 -19.43 0.86
C GLU A 13 -1.34 -19.34 2.22
N ILE A 14 -0.02 -19.21 2.23
CA ILE A 14 0.80 -19.16 3.46
C ILE A 14 0.41 -17.97 4.34
N SER A 15 0.08 -16.83 3.74
CA SER A 15 -0.32 -15.63 4.48
C SER A 15 -1.80 -15.62 4.91
N GLY A 16 -2.59 -16.63 4.56
CA GLY A 16 -4.04 -16.61 4.77
C GLY A 16 -4.73 -15.45 4.04
N GLY A 17 -4.21 -15.05 2.87
CA GLY A 17 -4.74 -13.95 2.07
C GLY A 17 -4.33 -12.54 2.56
N LYS A 18 -3.51 -12.43 3.60
CA LYS A 18 -3.02 -11.13 4.11
C LYS A 18 -2.00 -10.47 3.19
N ASN A 19 -1.33 -11.24 2.35
CA ASN A 19 -0.43 -10.75 1.31
C ASN A 19 -0.88 -11.27 -0.05
N ILE A 20 -0.84 -10.39 -1.03
CA ILE A 20 -1.19 -10.71 -2.42
C ILE A 20 -0.02 -10.29 -3.31
N VAL A 21 0.37 -11.16 -4.22
CA VAL A 21 1.30 -10.82 -5.30
C VAL A 21 0.47 -10.55 -6.55
N LEU A 22 0.61 -9.34 -7.09
CA LEU A 22 0.09 -8.99 -8.41
C LEU A 22 1.24 -8.93 -9.41
N LEU A 23 0.96 -9.43 -10.59
CA LEU A 23 1.83 -9.25 -11.75
C LEU A 23 1.39 -8.00 -12.51
N ASP A 24 2.34 -7.24 -13.02
CA ASP A 24 2.05 -6.14 -13.93
C ASP A 24 1.79 -6.66 -15.36
N ASP A 25 1.61 -5.76 -16.32
CA ASP A 25 1.38 -6.11 -17.73
C ASP A 25 2.58 -6.80 -18.43
N LEU A 26 3.76 -6.76 -17.81
CA LEU A 26 4.96 -7.50 -18.23
C LEU A 26 5.13 -8.83 -17.47
N GLY A 27 4.20 -9.18 -16.58
CA GLY A 27 4.28 -10.39 -15.76
C GLY A 27 5.26 -10.28 -14.60
N LEU A 28 5.66 -9.07 -14.17
CA LEU A 28 6.60 -8.86 -13.07
C LEU A 28 5.86 -8.63 -11.74
N PRO A 29 6.34 -9.24 -10.63
CA PRO A 29 5.59 -9.28 -9.38
C PRO A 29 5.78 -8.04 -8.51
N SER A 30 4.75 -7.72 -7.74
CA SER A 30 4.78 -6.82 -6.57
C SER A 30 3.94 -7.38 -5.44
N VAL A 31 4.36 -7.14 -4.20
CA VAL A 31 3.64 -7.60 -3.01
C VAL A 31 2.73 -6.50 -2.46
N TYR A 32 1.48 -6.83 -2.24
CA TYR A 32 0.45 -5.93 -1.74
C TYR A 32 -0.25 -6.49 -0.50
N VAL A 33 -0.83 -5.57 0.28
CA VAL A 33 -1.75 -5.87 1.38
C VAL A 33 -3.16 -5.49 0.93
N PRO A 34 -4.13 -6.40 0.97
CA PRO A 34 -5.52 -6.06 0.68
C PRO A 34 -6.14 -5.29 1.84
N ILE A 35 -6.69 -4.12 1.54
CA ILE A 35 -7.48 -3.32 2.47
C ILE A 35 -8.95 -3.47 2.07
N ASN A 36 -9.71 -4.16 2.88
CA ASN A 36 -11.13 -4.41 2.63
C ASN A 36 -11.97 -3.16 2.91
N LYS A 37 -13.09 -3.03 2.23
CA LYS A 37 -14.03 -1.92 2.38
C LYS A 37 -14.41 -1.70 3.84
N LEU A 38 -14.34 -0.45 4.28
CA LEU A 38 -14.62 0.01 5.64
C LEU A 38 -15.60 1.19 5.59
N LYS A 39 -16.44 1.27 6.62
CA LYS A 39 -17.22 2.49 6.92
C LYS A 39 -16.38 3.46 7.75
N ASN A 40 -16.72 4.74 7.71
CA ASN A 40 -16.05 5.73 8.55
C ASN A 40 -16.20 5.41 10.05
N SER A 41 -17.37 4.94 10.49
CA SER A 41 -17.64 4.53 11.88
C SER A 41 -16.74 3.39 12.37
N GLU A 42 -16.23 2.55 11.47
CA GLU A 42 -15.38 1.42 11.84
C GLU A 42 -13.94 1.84 12.20
N ILE A 43 -13.49 3.01 11.73
CA ILE A 43 -12.10 3.48 11.92
C ILE A 43 -12.00 4.87 12.55
N ILE A 44 -13.11 5.60 12.68
CA ILE A 44 -13.17 6.92 13.32
C ILE A 44 -14.24 6.88 14.40
N SER A 45 -13.89 7.20 15.64
CA SER A 45 -14.88 7.33 16.73
C SER A 45 -15.88 8.46 16.40
N GLY A 46 -17.17 8.13 16.40
CA GLY A 46 -18.24 9.06 15.98
C GLY A 46 -18.32 9.28 14.46
N GLY A 47 -17.62 8.47 13.66
CA GLY A 47 -17.69 8.51 12.21
C GLY A 47 -19.05 8.11 11.67
N SER A 48 -19.38 8.55 10.45
CA SER A 48 -20.61 8.21 9.76
C SER A 48 -20.66 6.74 9.32
N GLU A 49 -21.86 6.22 9.06
CA GLU A 49 -22.08 4.89 8.50
C GLU A 49 -21.76 4.79 6.99
N ASN A 50 -21.35 5.88 6.37
CA ASN A 50 -20.96 5.89 4.96
C ASN A 50 -19.65 5.14 4.74
N THR A 51 -19.52 4.56 3.56
CA THR A 51 -18.24 3.96 3.10
C THR A 51 -17.14 5.01 3.10
N HIS A 52 -15.95 4.65 3.59
CA HIS A 52 -14.79 5.53 3.56
C HIS A 52 -14.41 5.88 2.10
N PRO A 53 -14.07 7.15 1.80
CA PRO A 53 -13.81 7.61 0.43
C PRO A 53 -12.76 6.83 -0.35
N ALA A 54 -11.81 6.19 0.31
CA ALA A 54 -10.81 5.33 -0.31
C ALA A 54 -11.39 4.17 -1.14
N PHE A 55 -12.63 3.81 -0.88
CA PHE A 55 -13.31 2.70 -1.56
C PHE A 55 -14.31 3.16 -2.62
N SER A 56 -14.34 4.45 -2.95
CA SER A 56 -15.16 5.01 -4.01
C SER A 56 -14.27 5.58 -5.12
N VAL A 57 -14.39 5.03 -6.31
CA VAL A 57 -13.67 5.49 -7.51
C VAL A 57 -14.72 5.84 -8.56
N ASP A 58 -14.74 7.11 -8.97
CA ASP A 58 -15.70 7.64 -9.96
C ASP A 58 -17.17 7.29 -9.62
N GLY A 59 -17.52 7.39 -8.33
CA GLY A 59 -18.86 7.08 -7.82
C GLY A 59 -19.18 5.58 -7.69
N VAL A 60 -18.23 4.69 -8.02
CA VAL A 60 -18.39 3.25 -7.89
C VAL A 60 -17.67 2.72 -6.66
N GLU A 61 -18.42 2.06 -5.75
CA GLU A 61 -17.81 1.43 -4.58
C GLU A 61 -17.01 0.18 -4.97
N LYS A 62 -15.80 0.08 -4.43
CA LYS A 62 -14.91 -1.07 -4.55
C LYS A 62 -14.95 -1.91 -3.27
N ARG A 63 -14.87 -3.22 -3.42
CA ARG A 63 -14.85 -4.15 -2.27
C ARG A 63 -13.55 -4.07 -1.47
N ARG A 64 -12.46 -3.67 -2.11
CA ARG A 64 -11.12 -3.51 -1.53
C ARG A 64 -10.24 -2.72 -2.48
N PHE A 65 -9.15 -2.18 -1.95
CA PHE A 65 -7.98 -1.79 -2.75
C PHE A 65 -6.74 -2.56 -2.25
N LEU A 66 -5.70 -2.56 -3.06
CA LEU A 66 -4.44 -3.21 -2.73
C LEU A 66 -3.38 -2.13 -2.49
N TYR A 67 -2.80 -2.12 -1.30
CA TYR A 67 -1.76 -1.17 -0.91
C TYR A 67 -0.39 -1.83 -0.94
N SER A 68 0.63 -1.17 -1.49
CA SER A 68 2.00 -1.70 -1.53
C SER A 68 2.46 -2.09 -0.12
N LYS A 69 2.93 -3.32 0.05
CA LYS A 69 3.42 -3.80 1.34
C LYS A 69 4.73 -3.12 1.73
N TYR A 70 5.57 -2.84 0.76
CA TYR A 70 6.87 -2.20 0.93
C TYR A 70 6.92 -0.88 0.19
N GLN A 71 7.74 0.04 0.66
CA GLN A 71 8.07 1.24 -0.11
C GLN A 71 8.68 0.83 -1.45
N ASN A 72 8.24 1.50 -2.53
CA ASN A 72 8.55 1.03 -3.86
C ASN A 72 9.97 1.40 -4.32
N ILE A 73 10.58 0.49 -5.05
CA ILE A 73 11.73 0.77 -5.92
C ILE A 73 11.23 1.11 -7.33
N ILE A 74 12.08 1.71 -8.14
CA ILE A 74 11.80 1.93 -9.57
C ILE A 74 12.83 1.19 -10.41
N ILE A 75 12.36 0.27 -11.26
CA ILE A 75 13.17 -0.49 -12.21
C ILE A 75 12.61 -0.24 -13.60
N ASN A 76 13.45 0.22 -14.52
CA ASN A 76 13.05 0.53 -15.89
C ASN A 76 11.78 1.40 -15.98
N GLY A 77 11.70 2.43 -15.14
CA GLY A 77 10.58 3.37 -15.10
C GLY A 77 9.29 2.83 -14.48
N ARG A 78 9.30 1.66 -13.83
CA ARG A 78 8.15 1.00 -13.20
C ARG A 78 8.35 0.82 -11.70
N ALA A 79 7.32 1.08 -10.91
CA ALA A 79 7.36 0.96 -9.44
C ALA A 79 7.02 -0.46 -8.97
N TYR A 80 7.87 -1.04 -8.12
CA TYR A 80 7.66 -2.39 -7.57
C TYR A 80 7.75 -2.41 -6.05
N SER A 81 6.81 -3.08 -5.41
CA SER A 81 6.78 -3.34 -3.97
C SER A 81 7.47 -4.67 -3.68
N LEU A 82 8.74 -4.62 -3.29
CA LEU A 82 9.57 -5.80 -3.03
C LEU A 82 10.30 -5.68 -1.69
N SER A 83 10.42 -6.81 -0.98
CA SER A 83 11.17 -6.87 0.28
C SER A 83 12.68 -6.78 0.06
N HIS A 84 13.40 -6.33 1.10
CA HIS A 84 14.87 -6.26 1.12
C HIS A 84 15.46 -5.43 -0.04
N ARG A 85 14.76 -4.36 -0.41
CA ARG A 85 15.21 -3.41 -1.43
C ARG A 85 15.10 -2.01 -0.86
N ASP A 86 16.12 -1.20 -1.08
CA ASP A 86 16.09 0.21 -0.68
C ASP A 86 15.02 0.95 -1.49
N PRO A 87 14.18 1.77 -0.84
CA PRO A 87 13.17 2.57 -1.53
C PRO A 87 13.82 3.53 -2.53
N LYS A 88 13.10 3.83 -3.61
CA LYS A 88 13.55 4.85 -4.56
C LYS A 88 13.58 6.22 -3.89
N THR A 89 14.76 6.84 -3.87
CA THR A 89 14.99 8.22 -3.42
C THR A 89 15.17 9.16 -4.61
N TYR A 90 15.19 10.48 -4.36
CA TYR A 90 15.36 11.52 -5.38
C TYR A 90 14.38 11.37 -6.54
N VAL A 91 13.10 11.18 -6.22
CA VAL A 91 11.99 11.09 -7.17
C VAL A 91 10.97 12.18 -6.86
N ASN A 92 10.53 12.92 -7.86
CA ASN A 92 9.46 13.89 -7.71
C ASN A 92 8.08 13.23 -7.92
N PHE A 93 7.01 14.00 -7.64
CA PHE A 93 5.63 13.50 -7.74
C PHE A 93 5.30 12.92 -9.12
N ASP A 94 5.64 13.62 -10.19
CA ASP A 94 5.31 13.19 -11.55
C ASP A 94 6.04 11.90 -11.94
N GLN A 95 7.30 11.78 -11.57
CA GLN A 95 8.08 10.56 -11.78
C GLN A 95 7.51 9.38 -10.99
N ALA A 96 7.12 9.60 -9.73
CA ALA A 96 6.50 8.56 -8.91
C ALA A 96 5.15 8.11 -9.49
N ARG A 97 4.30 9.07 -9.90
CA ARG A 97 3.01 8.78 -10.54
C ARG A 97 3.19 7.98 -11.82
N GLN A 98 4.04 8.45 -12.73
CA GLN A 98 4.32 7.78 -14.00
C GLN A 98 4.86 6.35 -13.79
N ALA A 99 5.74 6.15 -12.81
CA ALA A 99 6.27 4.83 -12.52
C ALA A 99 5.23 3.83 -12.00
N CYS A 100 4.20 4.31 -11.28
CA CYS A 100 3.07 3.49 -10.87
C CYS A 100 2.17 3.16 -12.06
N GLU A 101 1.76 4.17 -12.83
CA GLU A 101 0.85 4.05 -13.99
C GLU A 101 1.46 3.19 -15.11
N ALA A 102 2.78 3.21 -15.28
CA ALA A 102 3.50 2.41 -16.28
C ALA A 102 3.33 0.90 -16.11
N LYS A 103 2.83 0.43 -14.97
CA LYS A 103 2.60 -1.00 -14.69
C LYS A 103 1.34 -1.56 -15.32
N GLY A 104 0.50 -0.72 -15.87
CA GLY A 104 -0.77 -1.12 -16.48
C GLY A 104 -1.99 -0.53 -15.78
N ALA A 105 -3.16 -0.85 -16.30
CA ALA A 105 -4.43 -0.29 -15.81
C ALA A 105 -4.69 -0.64 -14.34
N GLY A 106 -5.10 0.36 -13.57
CA GLY A 106 -5.44 0.21 -12.14
C GLY A 106 -4.27 0.39 -11.17
N PHE A 107 -3.02 0.43 -11.65
CA PHE A 107 -1.90 0.82 -10.83
C PHE A 107 -1.78 2.34 -10.78
N HIS A 108 -1.69 2.90 -9.59
CA HIS A 108 -1.59 4.35 -9.38
C HIS A 108 -0.77 4.69 -8.14
N LEU A 109 -0.35 5.93 -8.04
CA LEU A 109 0.25 6.47 -6.83
C LEU A 109 -0.83 6.57 -5.74
N GLY A 110 -0.50 6.15 -4.52
CA GLY A 110 -1.46 6.16 -3.40
C GLY A 110 -2.10 7.53 -3.20
N THR A 111 -3.41 7.55 -3.09
CA THR A 111 -4.18 8.78 -2.83
C THR A 111 -4.18 9.13 -1.35
N LEU A 112 -4.49 10.40 -1.03
CA LEU A 112 -4.65 10.82 0.36
C LEU A 112 -5.75 10.03 1.09
N ALA A 113 -6.83 9.68 0.39
CA ALA A 113 -7.93 8.90 0.97
C ALA A 113 -7.49 7.47 1.31
N GLU A 114 -6.72 6.81 0.44
CA GLU A 114 -6.16 5.48 0.69
C GLU A 114 -5.16 5.50 1.83
N TRP A 115 -4.27 6.49 1.86
CA TRP A 115 -3.33 6.68 2.96
C TRP A 115 -4.07 6.89 4.29
N ALA A 116 -5.12 7.74 4.31
CA ALA A 116 -5.92 7.98 5.51
C ALA A 116 -6.61 6.69 6.01
N ALA A 117 -7.17 5.89 5.09
CA ALA A 117 -7.78 4.62 5.46
C ALA A 117 -6.78 3.67 6.12
N VAL A 118 -5.57 3.54 5.57
CA VAL A 118 -4.50 2.70 6.13
C VAL A 118 -4.06 3.23 7.51
N ALA A 119 -3.80 4.54 7.63
CA ALA A 119 -3.36 5.16 8.88
C ALA A 119 -4.42 4.99 10.01
N LEU A 120 -5.69 5.24 9.71
CA LEU A 120 -6.77 5.09 10.68
C LEU A 120 -7.00 3.63 11.06
N LEU A 121 -6.90 2.71 10.10
CA LEU A 121 -6.99 1.28 10.36
C LEU A 121 -5.86 0.79 11.27
N THR A 122 -4.61 1.15 10.99
CA THR A 122 -3.46 0.77 11.83
C THR A 122 -3.55 1.39 13.22
N ARG A 123 -4.07 2.63 13.34
CA ARG A 123 -4.35 3.26 14.64
C ARG A 123 -5.38 2.47 15.43
N LYS A 124 -6.49 2.06 14.81
CA LYS A 124 -7.52 1.22 15.44
C LYS A 124 -6.96 -0.12 15.91
N MET A 125 -6.08 -0.71 15.13
CA MET A 125 -5.41 -1.99 15.45
C MET A 125 -4.31 -1.84 16.51
N GLY A 126 -3.95 -0.63 16.92
CA GLY A 126 -2.83 -0.38 17.84
C GLY A 126 -1.45 -0.66 17.24
N THR A 127 -1.35 -0.68 15.92
CA THR A 127 -0.12 -1.00 15.17
C THR A 127 0.37 0.18 14.32
N MET A 128 -0.15 1.38 14.57
CA MET A 128 0.28 2.57 13.85
C MET A 128 1.74 2.86 14.15
N PRO A 129 2.61 2.93 13.13
CA PRO A 129 4.01 3.26 13.35
C PRO A 129 4.16 4.72 13.79
N HIS A 130 5.17 4.99 14.60
CA HIS A 130 5.55 6.35 14.94
C HIS A 130 6.16 7.06 13.73
N GLY A 131 6.13 8.40 13.75
CA GLY A 131 6.61 9.20 12.63
C GLY A 131 8.13 9.24 12.51
N ASN A 132 8.60 9.82 11.42
CA ASN A 132 10.00 10.11 11.18
C ASN A 132 10.18 11.66 11.14
N ASN A 133 9.92 12.32 12.26
CA ASN A 133 10.00 13.77 12.39
C ASN A 133 11.35 14.27 12.92
N ASN A 134 12.28 13.35 13.21
CA ASN A 134 13.61 13.67 13.75
C ASN A 134 14.70 12.71 13.23
N TYR A 135 15.23 12.97 12.04
CA TYR A 135 16.41 12.27 11.46
C TYR A 135 16.39 10.75 11.58
N GLY A 136 15.33 10.12 11.06
CA GLY A 136 15.18 8.66 11.07
C GLY A 136 14.53 8.10 12.33
N GLY A 137 13.93 8.95 13.15
CA GLY A 137 13.20 8.54 14.34
C GLY A 137 12.05 9.49 14.68
N ASP A 138 11.36 9.23 15.76
CA ASP A 138 10.33 10.09 16.32
C ASP A 138 10.88 10.83 17.55
N SER A 139 10.60 12.14 17.67
CA SER A 139 11.09 12.95 18.78
C SER A 139 10.53 12.54 20.15
N ALA A 140 9.36 11.92 20.19
CA ALA A 140 8.75 11.39 21.41
C ALA A 140 9.19 9.96 21.72
N TYR A 141 9.70 9.23 20.72
CA TYR A 141 10.13 7.83 20.82
C TYR A 141 11.56 7.67 20.34
N THR A 142 12.48 8.39 20.97
CA THR A 142 13.89 8.53 20.55
C THR A 142 14.68 7.21 20.51
N TYR A 143 14.18 6.17 21.17
CA TYR A 143 14.75 4.81 21.17
C TYR A 143 14.40 4.02 19.90
N GLU A 144 13.39 4.45 19.16
CA GLU A 144 13.01 3.83 17.89
C GLU A 144 13.78 4.46 16.74
N LYS A 145 14.30 3.62 15.87
CA LYS A 145 14.96 4.03 14.63
C LYS A 145 14.13 3.57 13.46
N GLY A 146 13.87 4.46 12.50
CA GLY A 146 13.30 4.06 11.20
C GLY A 146 14.26 3.10 10.50
N GLN A 147 13.73 2.02 9.99
CA GLN A 147 14.48 1.06 9.17
C GLN A 147 14.45 1.49 7.72
#